data_6f1fdaa34628037be1d835a59af415da
#
_entry.id   6f1fdaa34628037be1d835a59af415da
#
_cell.length_a   1.000
_cell.length_b   1.000
_cell.length_c   1.000
_cell.angle_alpha   90.00
_cell.angle_beta   90.00
_cell.angle_gamma   90.00
#
_symmetry.space_group_name_H-M   'P 1'
#
loop_
_entity.id
_entity.type
_entity.pdbx_description
1 polymer ?
#
loop_
_entity_poly.entity_id
_entity_poly.type
_entity_poly.pdbx_seq_one_letter_code
_entity_poly.pdbx_strand_id
1 'polypeptide(L)'
;MYKKFEMELAGRTLRVDVDRVAKQANGAVLMHYGDTTVLCTATASEKPREGIDFFPLSVEYNERLYSVGKIPGGFNKREGKASENAILTCRVIDRPMRPLFPKDYRNDVTLENLVLSVDQDCSPELTAMLGAAIATTISDIPFDGPISTTQVGMVDDEFVFNPTAAQKEASDLALTVASTKEKVIMIEAGANEVPEQKMIDAIFAAHELNQKVIAFIETIVAECGKPKHAYESCAVPEELFAAITEIVPPSEMEEAVFTDDKQTREENIRVITAKLEEAFADKEEWLNVLGEAVYQYQKKTVRKMILKDQKRPDGRAIDQIRPLAAEIDLIPRVHGSAMFTRGQTQICTITTLAPLAEAQRLDGLDEAETSKRYMHHYNFPSYSVGETRPSRGPGRREIGHGALAERALIPVLPNEAEFPYAIRT
;
A
#
# COMPACT_ATOMS: atom_id res chain seq x y z
N MET A 1 -30.10 14.21 12.79
CA MET A 1 -29.47 13.73 14.05
C MET A 1 -28.42 12.72 13.65
N TYR A 2 -27.19 12.78 14.14
CA TYR A 2 -26.16 11.79 13.82
C TYR A 2 -26.49 10.44 14.46
N LYS A 3 -25.99 9.35 13.85
CA LYS A 3 -26.16 7.98 14.38
C LYS A 3 -24.86 7.53 15.05
N LYS A 4 -25.01 6.76 16.12
CA LYS A 4 -23.91 6.24 16.94
C LYS A 4 -23.98 4.72 16.96
N PHE A 5 -22.85 4.07 16.68
CA PHE A 5 -22.68 2.63 16.74
C PHE A 5 -21.48 2.30 17.61
N GLU A 6 -21.58 1.22 18.39
CA GLU A 6 -20.51 0.80 19.30
C GLU A 6 -20.33 -0.72 19.26
N MET A 7 -19.11 -1.17 19.39
CA MET A 7 -18.74 -2.55 19.67
C MET A 7 -17.53 -2.61 20.58
N GLU A 8 -17.33 -3.73 21.26
CA GLU A 8 -16.08 -4.01 21.94
C GLU A 8 -15.10 -4.67 20.99
N LEU A 9 -13.89 -4.15 20.89
CA LEU A 9 -12.81 -4.64 20.04
C LEU A 9 -11.51 -4.77 20.86
N ALA A 10 -11.01 -6.00 21.03
CA ALA A 10 -9.82 -6.29 21.81
C ALA A 10 -9.81 -5.61 23.20
N GLY A 11 -10.93 -5.72 23.94
CA GLY A 11 -11.09 -5.19 25.30
C GLY A 11 -11.27 -3.67 25.41
N ARG A 12 -11.52 -2.96 24.28
CA ARG A 12 -11.72 -1.50 24.24
C ARG A 12 -12.91 -1.16 23.35
N THR A 13 -13.59 -0.05 23.67
CA THR A 13 -14.75 0.39 22.90
C THR A 13 -14.32 1.01 21.57
N LEU A 14 -14.81 0.43 20.47
CA LEU A 14 -14.79 1.04 19.14
C LEU A 14 -16.16 1.70 18.90
N ARG A 15 -16.18 3.03 18.68
CA ARG A 15 -17.38 3.81 18.39
C ARG A 15 -17.28 4.51 17.05
N VAL A 16 -18.38 4.52 16.33
CA VAL A 16 -18.54 5.17 15.03
C VAL A 16 -19.69 6.15 15.08
N ASP A 17 -19.41 7.43 14.91
CA ASP A 17 -20.42 8.49 14.77
C ASP A 17 -20.58 8.83 13.27
N VAL A 18 -21.72 8.50 12.68
CA VAL A 18 -22.04 8.76 11.25
C VAL A 18 -22.84 10.06 11.13
N ASP A 19 -22.56 10.86 10.09
CA ASP A 19 -23.22 12.15 9.77
C ASP A 19 -23.09 13.22 10.87
N ARG A 20 -22.11 13.09 11.76
CA ARG A 20 -21.83 14.09 12.81
C ARG A 20 -21.09 15.31 12.26
N VAL A 21 -20.09 15.09 11.42
CA VAL A 21 -19.19 16.10 10.84
C VAL A 21 -18.94 15.81 9.35
N ALA A 22 -18.33 16.73 8.63
CA ALA A 22 -17.94 16.59 7.22
C ALA A 22 -19.09 16.21 6.27
N LYS A 23 -20.25 16.85 6.41
CA LYS A 23 -21.51 16.51 5.69
C LYS A 23 -21.47 16.70 4.19
N GLN A 24 -20.42 17.33 3.63
CA GLN A 24 -20.26 17.54 2.20
C GLN A 24 -19.52 16.35 1.53
N ALA A 25 -18.89 15.47 2.31
CA ALA A 25 -18.26 14.26 1.78
C ALA A 25 -19.32 13.22 1.36
N ASN A 26 -18.99 12.37 0.38
CA ASN A 26 -19.84 11.26 -0.03
C ASN A 26 -20.10 10.28 1.15
N GLY A 27 -19.06 10.03 1.96
CA GLY A 27 -19.14 9.32 3.23
C GLY A 27 -18.23 9.95 4.28
N ALA A 28 -18.70 10.02 5.53
CA ALA A 28 -17.93 10.56 6.64
C ALA A 28 -18.27 9.87 7.95
N VAL A 29 -17.23 9.52 8.71
CA VAL A 29 -17.36 8.96 10.07
C VAL A 29 -16.37 9.62 11.02
N LEU A 30 -16.80 9.86 12.24
CA LEU A 30 -15.92 10.21 13.34
C LEU A 30 -15.72 8.94 14.18
N MET A 31 -14.50 8.41 14.06
CA MET A 31 -14.10 7.17 14.72
C MET A 31 -13.55 7.44 16.11
N HIS A 32 -13.88 6.57 17.06
CA HIS A 32 -13.30 6.59 18.39
C HIS A 32 -12.90 5.16 18.75
N TYR A 33 -11.62 4.97 19.13
CA TYR A 33 -11.13 3.72 19.69
C TYR A 33 -10.40 4.04 20.99
N GLY A 34 -11.00 3.69 22.14
CA GLY A 34 -10.63 4.32 23.39
C GLY A 34 -10.77 5.84 23.27
N ASP A 35 -9.75 6.59 23.70
CA ASP A 35 -9.70 8.05 23.59
C ASP A 35 -9.05 8.53 22.26
N THR A 36 -8.59 7.61 21.41
CA THR A 36 -8.16 7.95 20.05
C THR A 36 -9.36 8.34 19.20
N THR A 37 -9.29 9.50 18.55
CA THR A 37 -10.35 10.03 17.69
C THR A 37 -9.78 10.39 16.32
N VAL A 38 -10.37 9.84 15.24
CA VAL A 38 -9.98 10.11 13.85
C VAL A 38 -11.23 10.45 13.03
N LEU A 39 -11.19 11.57 12.30
CA LEU A 39 -12.17 11.89 11.28
C LEU A 39 -11.76 11.24 9.97
N CYS A 40 -12.61 10.37 9.41
CA CYS A 40 -12.37 9.70 8.15
C CYS A 40 -13.46 10.07 7.14
N THR A 41 -13.05 10.50 5.94
CA THR A 41 -13.96 10.91 4.87
C THR A 41 -13.60 10.22 3.56
N ALA A 42 -14.61 9.98 2.75
CA ALA A 42 -14.49 9.51 1.37
C ALA A 42 -15.22 10.50 0.45
N THR A 43 -14.53 10.97 -0.58
CA THR A 43 -15.09 11.93 -1.55
C THR A 43 -14.69 11.50 -2.95
N ALA A 44 -15.64 11.54 -3.89
CA ALA A 44 -15.39 11.23 -5.30
C ALA A 44 -15.78 12.41 -6.19
N SER A 45 -15.09 12.58 -7.33
CA SER A 45 -15.51 13.49 -8.38
C SER A 45 -16.76 12.97 -9.08
N GLU A 46 -17.57 13.87 -9.64
CA GLU A 46 -18.77 13.50 -10.42
C GLU A 46 -18.42 12.83 -11.75
N LYS A 47 -17.27 13.17 -12.34
CA LYS A 47 -16.79 12.67 -13.63
C LYS A 47 -15.29 12.39 -13.59
N PRO A 48 -14.79 11.47 -14.40
CA PRO A 48 -13.35 11.27 -14.57
C PRO A 48 -12.71 12.50 -15.26
N ARG A 49 -11.43 12.70 -15.01
CA ARG A 49 -10.63 13.70 -15.75
C ARG A 49 -10.41 13.21 -17.17
N GLU A 50 -10.39 14.14 -18.12
CA GLU A 50 -10.12 13.85 -19.53
C GLU A 50 -8.73 13.20 -19.71
N GLY A 51 -8.66 12.13 -20.50
CA GLY A 51 -7.42 11.43 -20.84
C GLY A 51 -6.81 10.59 -19.72
N ILE A 52 -7.56 10.31 -18.64
CA ILE A 52 -7.05 9.46 -17.56
C ILE A 52 -7.18 7.97 -17.89
N ASP A 53 -6.09 7.23 -17.78
CA ASP A 53 -5.96 5.80 -18.08
C ASP A 53 -5.84 4.89 -16.84
N PHE A 54 -5.83 5.48 -15.64
CA PHE A 54 -5.73 4.75 -14.37
C PHE A 54 -6.76 5.22 -13.35
N PHE A 55 -6.97 4.45 -12.30
CA PHE A 55 -7.83 4.84 -11.17
C PHE A 55 -7.10 5.80 -10.20
N PRO A 56 -7.51 7.09 -10.12
CA PRO A 56 -6.84 8.10 -9.31
C PRO A 56 -7.36 8.08 -7.85
N LEU A 57 -6.90 7.14 -7.06
CA LEU A 57 -7.15 7.09 -5.62
C LEU A 57 -6.05 7.86 -4.88
N SER A 58 -6.44 8.86 -4.10
CA SER A 58 -5.58 9.57 -3.14
C SER A 58 -5.99 9.22 -1.73
N VAL A 59 -5.03 8.76 -0.93
CA VAL A 59 -5.23 8.51 0.50
C VAL A 59 -4.36 9.49 1.27
N GLU A 60 -4.97 10.24 2.18
CA GLU A 60 -4.30 11.18 3.07
C GLU A 60 -4.49 10.74 4.52
N TYR A 61 -3.40 10.79 5.29
CA TYR A 61 -3.41 10.60 6.73
C TYR A 61 -2.69 11.78 7.36
N ASN A 62 -3.43 12.58 8.10
CA ASN A 62 -2.98 13.86 8.62
C ASN A 62 -2.74 13.75 10.13
N GLU A 63 -1.48 13.63 10.49
CA GLU A 63 -1.02 13.74 11.86
C GLU A 63 -1.01 15.22 12.28
N ARG A 64 -1.63 15.52 13.43
CA ARG A 64 -1.66 16.85 14.02
C ARG A 64 -1.13 16.77 15.42
N LEU A 65 -0.08 17.52 15.73
CA LEU A 65 0.58 17.50 17.04
C LEU A 65 -0.33 17.93 18.19
N TYR A 66 -1.40 18.69 17.90
CA TYR A 66 -2.42 18.99 18.91
C TYR A 66 -3.12 17.74 19.44
N SER A 67 -3.17 16.65 18.68
CA SER A 67 -3.81 15.37 19.11
C SER A 67 -3.08 14.71 20.29
N VAL A 68 -1.82 15.08 20.53
CA VAL A 68 -1.00 14.69 21.69
C VAL A 68 -0.59 15.91 22.54
N GLY A 69 -1.31 17.04 22.41
CA GLY A 69 -1.08 18.24 23.21
C GLY A 69 0.21 18.99 22.91
N LYS A 70 0.84 18.75 21.74
CA LYS A 70 2.11 19.38 21.35
C LYS A 70 1.90 20.53 20.36
N ILE A 71 2.76 21.54 20.42
CA ILE A 71 2.88 22.60 19.40
C ILE A 71 4.02 22.22 18.46
N PRO A 72 3.86 22.33 17.12
CA PRO A 72 4.95 22.04 16.16
C PRO A 72 6.23 22.80 16.46
N GLY A 73 7.37 22.10 16.44
CA GLY A 73 8.68 22.68 16.82
C GLY A 73 9.23 23.70 15.82
N GLY A 74 8.80 23.67 14.54
CA GLY A 74 9.28 24.56 13.50
C GLY A 74 8.99 26.05 13.77
N PHE A 75 9.68 26.94 13.05
CA PHE A 75 9.56 28.40 13.23
C PHE A 75 8.11 28.91 13.10
N ASN A 76 7.37 28.42 12.12
CA ASN A 76 5.98 28.83 11.87
C ASN A 76 4.97 28.19 12.84
N LYS A 77 5.41 27.34 13.76
CA LYS A 77 4.54 26.61 14.70
C LYS A 77 3.36 25.91 14.00
N ARG A 78 3.61 25.37 12.82
CA ARG A 78 2.65 24.66 11.97
C ARG A 78 3.30 23.40 11.41
N GLU A 79 2.51 22.34 11.26
CA GLU A 79 2.95 21.12 10.59
C GLU A 79 3.36 21.42 9.13
N GLY A 80 4.47 20.82 8.72
CA GLY A 80 5.02 20.94 7.37
C GLY A 80 4.56 19.81 6.44
N LYS A 81 5.52 19.13 5.83
CA LYS A 81 5.26 17.93 5.03
C LYS A 81 4.82 16.78 5.92
N ALA A 82 4.06 15.84 5.32
CA ALA A 82 3.69 14.60 5.99
C ALA A 82 4.94 13.86 6.53
N SER A 83 4.84 13.33 7.74
CA SER A 83 5.88 12.49 8.35
C SER A 83 6.08 11.20 7.54
N GLU A 84 7.18 10.50 7.77
CA GLU A 84 7.38 9.17 7.18
C GLU A 84 6.26 8.21 7.61
N ASN A 85 5.90 8.21 8.90
CA ASN A 85 4.80 7.40 9.43
C ASN A 85 3.46 7.73 8.76
N ALA A 86 3.14 9.00 8.57
CA ALA A 86 1.92 9.41 7.87
C ALA A 86 1.88 8.88 6.42
N ILE A 87 3.02 8.92 5.72
CA ILE A 87 3.12 8.38 4.35
C ILE A 87 2.95 6.85 4.34
N LEU A 88 3.56 6.16 5.30
CA LEU A 88 3.42 4.70 5.43
C LEU A 88 1.97 4.32 5.74
N THR A 89 1.32 5.05 6.64
CA THR A 89 -0.10 4.84 6.98
C THR A 89 -1.01 5.07 5.79
N CYS A 90 -0.78 6.13 4.98
CA CYS A 90 -1.50 6.30 3.70
C CYS A 90 -1.39 5.06 2.82
N ARG A 91 -0.21 4.45 2.73
CA ARG A 91 0.02 3.26 1.90
C ARG A 91 -0.64 2.01 2.47
N VAL A 92 -0.63 1.86 3.79
CA VAL A 92 -1.29 0.71 4.46
C VAL A 92 -2.82 0.80 4.33
N ILE A 93 -3.39 2.00 4.26
CA ILE A 93 -4.81 2.22 3.93
C ILE A 93 -5.09 1.96 2.45
N ASP A 94 -4.28 2.51 1.52
CA ASP A 94 -4.48 2.39 0.06
C ASP A 94 -4.47 0.92 -0.40
N ARG A 95 -3.49 0.14 0.07
CA ARG A 95 -3.23 -1.22 -0.44
C ARG A 95 -4.43 -2.16 -0.34
N PRO A 96 -5.16 -2.26 0.77
CA PRO A 96 -6.35 -3.10 0.86
C PRO A 96 -7.59 -2.46 0.24
N MET A 97 -7.67 -1.13 0.17
CA MET A 97 -8.84 -0.42 -0.37
C MET A 97 -8.89 -0.45 -1.90
N ARG A 98 -7.76 -0.14 -2.55
CA ARG A 98 -7.65 0.01 -4.01
C ARG A 98 -8.19 -1.17 -4.83
N PRO A 99 -7.92 -2.45 -4.49
CA PRO A 99 -8.39 -3.60 -5.26
C PRO A 99 -9.90 -3.79 -5.24
N LEU A 100 -10.62 -3.14 -4.32
CA LEU A 100 -12.07 -3.27 -4.12
C LEU A 100 -12.88 -2.21 -4.87
N PHE A 101 -12.21 -1.25 -5.52
CA PHE A 101 -12.90 -0.39 -6.50
C PHE A 101 -13.01 -1.11 -7.84
N PRO A 102 -14.07 -0.84 -8.63
CA PRO A 102 -14.19 -1.42 -9.96
C PRO A 102 -12.97 -1.08 -10.83
N LYS A 103 -12.48 -2.05 -11.59
CA LYS A 103 -11.24 -1.88 -12.38
C LYS A 103 -11.38 -0.85 -13.50
N ASP A 104 -12.59 -0.60 -13.93
CA ASP A 104 -12.99 0.33 -14.97
C ASP A 104 -13.47 1.68 -14.44
N TYR A 105 -13.40 1.90 -13.12
CA TYR A 105 -13.73 3.18 -12.48
C TYR A 105 -12.57 4.16 -12.61
N ARG A 106 -12.86 5.40 -13.07
CA ARG A 106 -11.84 6.42 -13.34
C ARG A 106 -12.10 7.78 -12.67
N ASN A 107 -13.17 7.92 -11.90
CA ASN A 107 -13.39 9.15 -11.11
C ASN A 107 -12.30 9.29 -10.04
N ASP A 108 -11.90 10.54 -9.76
CA ASP A 108 -11.00 10.81 -8.64
C ASP A 108 -11.67 10.43 -7.32
N VAL A 109 -10.94 9.72 -6.47
CA VAL A 109 -11.38 9.42 -5.10
C VAL A 109 -10.32 9.89 -4.11
N THR A 110 -10.76 10.61 -3.10
CA THR A 110 -9.91 11.02 -1.97
C THR A 110 -10.46 10.45 -0.67
N LEU A 111 -9.61 9.70 0.02
CA LEU A 111 -9.85 9.23 1.39
C LEU A 111 -8.97 10.09 2.32
N GLU A 112 -9.60 10.92 3.14
CA GLU A 112 -8.88 11.78 4.07
C GLU A 112 -9.14 11.34 5.50
N ASN A 113 -8.06 11.12 6.26
CA ASN A 113 -8.08 10.67 7.64
C ASN A 113 -7.32 11.69 8.50
N LEU A 114 -8.03 12.39 9.37
CA LEU A 114 -7.50 13.44 10.22
C LEU A 114 -7.47 12.97 11.68
N VAL A 115 -6.28 12.86 12.27
CA VAL A 115 -6.10 12.49 13.66
C VAL A 115 -6.41 13.69 14.55
N LEU A 116 -7.38 13.55 15.45
CA LEU A 116 -7.88 14.61 16.34
C LEU A 116 -7.46 14.42 17.79
N SER A 117 -7.33 13.17 18.24
CA SER A 117 -6.87 12.79 19.59
C SER A 117 -6.17 11.45 19.52
N VAL A 118 -5.14 11.22 20.34
CA VAL A 118 -4.40 9.95 20.43
C VAL A 118 -4.36 9.46 21.86
N ASP A 119 -4.79 8.24 22.03
CA ASP A 119 -4.54 7.38 23.18
C ASP A 119 -3.43 6.40 22.76
N GLN A 120 -2.31 6.38 23.45
CA GLN A 120 -1.12 5.58 23.08
C GLN A 120 -1.41 4.08 23.06
N ASP A 121 -2.43 3.61 23.79
CA ASP A 121 -2.89 2.21 23.79
C ASP A 121 -3.85 1.89 22.63
N CYS A 122 -4.31 2.87 21.88
CA CYS A 122 -5.28 2.75 20.80
C CYS A 122 -4.73 3.35 19.50
N SER A 123 -4.17 2.52 18.61
CA SER A 123 -3.51 2.95 17.37
C SER A 123 -4.39 3.87 16.51
N PRO A 124 -3.94 5.11 16.25
CA PRO A 124 -4.64 6.01 15.34
C PRO A 124 -4.60 5.53 13.89
N GLU A 125 -3.55 4.80 13.47
CA GLU A 125 -3.43 4.20 12.14
C GLU A 125 -4.50 3.14 11.92
N LEU A 126 -4.67 2.21 12.89
CA LEU A 126 -5.73 1.20 12.85
C LEU A 126 -7.11 1.86 12.82
N THR A 127 -7.32 2.87 13.66
CA THR A 127 -8.58 3.62 13.72
C THR A 127 -8.88 4.29 12.38
N ALA A 128 -7.87 4.85 11.71
CA ALA A 128 -7.98 5.43 10.38
C ALA A 128 -8.29 4.38 9.30
N MET A 129 -7.65 3.20 9.35
CA MET A 129 -7.92 2.10 8.41
C MET A 129 -9.38 1.64 8.48
N LEU A 130 -9.88 1.42 9.70
CA LEU A 130 -11.29 1.05 9.93
C LEU A 130 -12.24 2.17 9.49
N GLY A 131 -11.92 3.41 9.83
CA GLY A 131 -12.73 4.57 9.48
C GLY A 131 -12.80 4.83 7.98
N ALA A 132 -11.67 4.75 7.25
CA ALA A 132 -11.63 4.86 5.80
C ALA A 132 -12.49 3.78 5.12
N ALA A 133 -12.40 2.54 5.61
CA ALA A 133 -13.19 1.42 5.12
C ALA A 133 -14.70 1.68 5.34
N ILE A 134 -15.10 2.10 6.54
CA ILE A 134 -16.52 2.38 6.87
C ILE A 134 -17.03 3.56 6.04
N ALA A 135 -16.29 4.70 6.01
CA ALA A 135 -16.69 5.89 5.27
C ALA A 135 -16.92 5.61 3.79
N THR A 136 -16.04 4.81 3.17
CA THR A 136 -16.16 4.42 1.75
C THR A 136 -17.34 3.45 1.55
N THR A 137 -17.51 2.47 2.44
CA THR A 137 -18.57 1.46 2.31
C THR A 137 -19.96 2.07 2.43
N ILE A 138 -20.18 3.01 3.38
CA ILE A 138 -21.49 3.68 3.55
C ILE A 138 -21.75 4.76 2.51
N SER A 139 -20.72 5.25 1.79
CA SER A 139 -20.85 6.26 0.74
C SER A 139 -21.57 5.72 -0.50
N ASP A 140 -21.91 6.62 -1.42
CA ASP A 140 -22.40 6.27 -2.76
C ASP A 140 -21.29 5.91 -3.75
N ILE A 141 -20.03 5.95 -3.36
CA ILE A 141 -18.88 5.59 -4.19
C ILE A 141 -18.88 4.08 -4.47
N PRO A 142 -18.72 3.62 -5.73
CA PRO A 142 -18.61 2.20 -6.08
C PRO A 142 -17.43 1.55 -5.35
N PHE A 143 -17.71 0.61 -4.47
CA PHE A 143 -16.72 -0.07 -3.64
C PHE A 143 -17.25 -1.44 -3.19
N ASP A 144 -16.46 -2.49 -3.43
CA ASP A 144 -16.81 -3.89 -3.12
C ASP A 144 -16.28 -4.30 -1.73
N GLY A 145 -16.62 -3.48 -0.73
CA GLY A 145 -16.38 -3.75 0.69
C GLY A 145 -17.60 -4.41 1.36
N PRO A 146 -17.57 -4.55 2.69
CA PRO A 146 -16.63 -3.95 3.64
C PRO A 146 -15.30 -4.70 3.76
N ILE A 147 -14.32 -3.99 4.31
CA ILE A 147 -13.06 -4.57 4.79
C ILE A 147 -12.85 -4.21 6.27
N SER A 148 -12.08 -5.03 6.95
CA SER A 148 -11.59 -4.75 8.29
C SER A 148 -10.10 -5.02 8.39
N THR A 149 -9.48 -4.41 9.40
CA THR A 149 -8.05 -4.55 9.70
C THR A 149 -7.85 -4.83 11.17
N THR A 150 -6.91 -5.73 11.46
CA THR A 150 -6.46 -6.06 12.82
C THR A 150 -4.95 -5.98 12.87
N GLN A 151 -4.42 -5.41 13.96
CA GLN A 151 -3.00 -5.49 14.33
C GLN A 151 -2.80 -6.68 15.28
N VAL A 152 -1.72 -7.44 15.09
CA VAL A 152 -1.35 -8.57 15.95
C VAL A 152 0.07 -8.39 16.44
N GLY A 153 0.24 -8.47 17.75
CA GLY A 153 1.53 -8.67 18.41
C GLY A 153 1.68 -10.10 18.92
N MET A 154 2.87 -10.44 19.37
CA MET A 154 3.17 -11.70 20.06
C MET A 154 4.02 -11.41 21.29
N VAL A 155 3.47 -11.67 22.47
CA VAL A 155 4.13 -11.46 23.76
C VAL A 155 4.12 -12.81 24.50
N ASP A 156 5.26 -13.26 25.00
CA ASP A 156 5.39 -14.56 25.67
C ASP A 156 4.81 -15.73 24.85
N ASP A 157 5.02 -15.72 23.53
CA ASP A 157 4.54 -16.71 22.55
C ASP A 157 3.01 -16.76 22.35
N GLU A 158 2.26 -15.78 22.94
CA GLU A 158 0.80 -15.62 22.82
C GLU A 158 0.43 -14.44 21.94
N PHE A 159 -0.61 -14.59 21.10
CA PHE A 159 -1.07 -13.51 20.25
C PHE A 159 -1.87 -12.47 21.03
N VAL A 160 -1.53 -11.20 20.83
CA VAL A 160 -2.27 -10.05 21.36
C VAL A 160 -2.82 -9.24 20.20
N PHE A 161 -4.14 -8.94 20.25
CA PHE A 161 -4.81 -8.21 19.18
C PHE A 161 -4.89 -6.72 19.52
N ASN A 162 -4.55 -5.88 18.52
CA ASN A 162 -4.50 -4.44 18.66
C ASN A 162 -3.68 -4.04 19.89
N PRO A 163 -2.40 -4.43 19.97
CA PRO A 163 -1.59 -4.33 21.17
C PRO A 163 -1.52 -2.90 21.72
N THR A 164 -1.51 -2.78 23.05
CA THR A 164 -1.21 -1.53 23.76
C THR A 164 0.23 -1.09 23.54
N ALA A 165 0.61 0.13 23.93
CA ALA A 165 1.99 0.61 23.84
C ALA A 165 2.98 -0.34 24.53
N ALA A 166 2.70 -0.77 25.76
CA ALA A 166 3.55 -1.69 26.50
C ALA A 166 3.64 -3.09 25.82
N GLN A 167 2.54 -3.56 25.23
CA GLN A 167 2.54 -4.83 24.51
C GLN A 167 3.30 -4.75 23.18
N LYS A 168 3.26 -3.59 22.48
CA LYS A 168 4.05 -3.36 21.26
C LYS A 168 5.55 -3.40 21.56
N GLU A 169 5.98 -2.78 22.66
CA GLU A 169 7.37 -2.74 23.09
C GLU A 169 7.90 -4.16 23.43
N ALA A 170 7.06 -4.99 24.07
CA ALA A 170 7.42 -6.37 24.45
C ALA A 170 7.23 -7.40 23.32
N SER A 171 6.70 -6.99 22.17
CA SER A 171 6.26 -7.92 21.12
C SER A 171 7.36 -8.28 20.13
N ASP A 172 7.52 -9.58 19.84
CA ASP A 172 8.36 -10.08 18.74
C ASP A 172 7.70 -10.00 17.37
N LEU A 173 6.42 -9.57 17.29
CA LEU A 173 5.65 -9.51 16.07
C LEU A 173 4.90 -8.17 15.97
N ALA A 174 5.05 -7.49 14.84
CA ALA A 174 4.23 -6.35 14.45
C ALA A 174 3.53 -6.69 13.12
N LEU A 175 2.34 -7.28 13.18
CA LEU A 175 1.61 -7.76 12.02
C LEU A 175 0.31 -6.96 11.85
N THR A 176 0.06 -6.47 10.63
CA THR A 176 -1.20 -5.85 10.22
C THR A 176 -1.85 -6.70 9.14
N VAL A 177 -3.10 -7.11 9.36
CA VAL A 177 -3.87 -7.95 8.43
C VAL A 177 -5.18 -7.27 8.08
N ALA A 178 -5.38 -7.00 6.78
CA ALA A 178 -6.66 -6.54 6.27
C ALA A 178 -7.37 -7.65 5.49
N SER A 179 -8.67 -7.78 5.71
CA SER A 179 -9.50 -8.84 5.13
C SER A 179 -10.84 -8.32 4.66
N THR A 180 -11.37 -8.94 3.61
CA THR A 180 -12.80 -8.96 3.29
C THR A 180 -13.47 -10.11 4.06
N LYS A 181 -14.76 -10.32 3.83
CA LYS A 181 -15.51 -11.45 4.40
C LYS A 181 -14.92 -12.81 4.00
N GLU A 182 -14.32 -12.91 2.82
CA GLU A 182 -13.86 -14.18 2.25
C GLU A 182 -12.34 -14.34 2.23
N LYS A 183 -11.58 -13.25 2.18
CA LYS A 183 -10.16 -13.29 1.84
C LYS A 183 -9.34 -12.32 2.67
N VAL A 184 -8.15 -12.76 3.06
CA VAL A 184 -7.07 -11.85 3.44
C VAL A 184 -6.57 -11.15 2.19
N ILE A 185 -6.55 -9.81 2.20
CA ILE A 185 -6.22 -8.99 1.02
C ILE A 185 -4.95 -8.17 1.19
N MET A 186 -4.53 -7.94 2.43
CA MET A 186 -3.27 -7.25 2.71
C MET A 186 -2.64 -7.77 3.99
N ILE A 187 -1.34 -7.96 3.95
CA ILE A 187 -0.49 -8.31 5.07
C ILE A 187 0.70 -7.37 5.07
N GLU A 188 1.05 -6.84 6.23
CA GLU A 188 2.30 -6.14 6.46
C GLU A 188 2.87 -6.58 7.81
N ALA A 189 4.12 -7.04 7.83
CA ALA A 189 4.74 -7.60 9.02
C ALA A 189 6.16 -7.06 9.23
N GLY A 190 6.52 -6.96 10.51
CA GLY A 190 7.88 -6.92 11.02
C GLY A 190 7.97 -7.95 12.15
N ALA A 191 9.05 -8.70 12.26
CA ALA A 191 9.18 -9.76 13.25
C ALA A 191 10.64 -9.98 13.65
N ASN A 192 10.85 -10.41 14.88
CA ASN A 192 12.13 -10.86 15.42
C ASN A 192 12.25 -12.38 15.19
N GLU A 193 12.51 -12.80 13.93
CA GLU A 193 12.73 -14.21 13.54
C GLU A 193 11.58 -15.16 13.94
N VAL A 194 10.32 -14.68 13.91
CA VAL A 194 9.14 -15.50 14.20
C VAL A 194 8.99 -16.60 13.14
N PRO A 195 8.80 -17.88 13.55
CA PRO A 195 8.62 -19.01 12.63
C PRO A 195 7.42 -18.82 11.69
N GLU A 196 7.53 -19.31 10.43
CA GLU A 196 6.51 -19.17 9.40
C GLU A 196 5.15 -19.70 9.83
N GLN A 197 5.09 -20.84 10.55
CA GLN A 197 3.82 -21.39 11.00
C GLN A 197 3.12 -20.47 12.00
N LYS A 198 3.85 -19.87 12.95
CA LYS A 198 3.30 -18.86 13.88
C LYS A 198 2.79 -17.64 13.14
N MET A 199 3.51 -17.20 12.10
CA MET A 199 3.07 -16.10 11.25
C MET A 199 1.74 -16.42 10.53
N ILE A 200 1.61 -17.62 9.98
CA ILE A 200 0.39 -18.09 9.33
C ILE A 200 -0.77 -18.15 10.33
N ASP A 201 -0.53 -18.70 11.52
CA ASP A 201 -1.54 -18.80 12.58
C ASP A 201 -2.02 -17.41 13.04
N ALA A 202 -1.10 -16.44 13.17
CA ALA A 202 -1.42 -15.05 13.49
C ALA A 202 -2.28 -14.37 12.40
N ILE A 203 -1.99 -14.63 11.12
CA ILE A 203 -2.77 -14.10 9.99
C ILE A 203 -4.21 -14.63 10.02
N PHE A 204 -4.40 -15.94 10.25
CA PHE A 204 -5.75 -16.51 10.33
C PHE A 204 -6.50 -16.05 11.57
N ALA A 205 -5.86 -15.95 12.72
CA ALA A 205 -6.46 -15.41 13.94
C ALA A 205 -6.91 -13.95 13.76
N ALA A 206 -6.12 -13.13 13.08
CA ALA A 206 -6.52 -11.77 12.71
C ALA A 206 -7.72 -11.76 11.73
N HIS A 207 -7.73 -12.66 10.76
CA HIS A 207 -8.85 -12.79 9.82
C HIS A 207 -10.16 -13.12 10.55
N GLU A 208 -10.13 -14.02 11.54
CA GLU A 208 -11.30 -14.36 12.36
C GLU A 208 -11.81 -13.15 13.15
N LEU A 209 -10.92 -12.33 13.73
CA LEU A 209 -11.32 -11.10 14.41
C LEU A 209 -11.91 -10.09 13.42
N ASN A 210 -11.31 -9.96 12.24
CA ASN A 210 -11.83 -9.11 11.16
C ASN A 210 -13.28 -9.46 10.78
N GLN A 211 -13.68 -10.75 10.81
CA GLN A 211 -15.07 -11.16 10.52
C GLN A 211 -16.06 -10.53 11.49
N LYS A 212 -15.71 -10.42 12.77
CA LYS A 212 -16.58 -9.78 13.79
C LYS A 212 -16.74 -8.29 13.52
N VAL A 213 -15.65 -7.62 13.13
CA VAL A 213 -15.70 -6.18 12.78
C VAL A 213 -16.47 -5.97 11.47
N ILE A 214 -16.30 -6.84 10.47
CA ILE A 214 -17.06 -6.78 9.21
C ILE A 214 -18.55 -6.92 9.48
N ALA A 215 -18.98 -7.87 10.32
CA ALA A 215 -20.38 -8.00 10.69
C ALA A 215 -20.94 -6.74 11.37
N PHE A 216 -20.12 -6.09 12.21
CA PHE A 216 -20.49 -4.80 12.80
C PHE A 216 -20.61 -3.70 11.73
N ILE A 217 -19.68 -3.62 10.78
CA ILE A 217 -19.74 -2.66 9.65
C ILE A 217 -21.01 -2.90 8.82
N GLU A 218 -21.38 -4.16 8.56
CA GLU A 218 -22.62 -4.50 7.84
C GLU A 218 -23.87 -3.93 8.53
N THR A 219 -23.89 -3.87 9.87
CA THR A 219 -25.02 -3.22 10.61
C THR A 219 -25.07 -1.70 10.37
N ILE A 220 -23.91 -1.05 10.29
CA ILE A 220 -23.81 0.38 9.97
C ILE A 220 -24.28 0.64 8.54
N VAL A 221 -23.86 -0.20 7.59
CA VAL A 221 -24.23 -0.11 6.17
C VAL A 221 -25.74 -0.30 6.00
N ALA A 222 -26.35 -1.23 6.72
CA ALA A 222 -27.80 -1.46 6.67
C ALA A 222 -28.61 -0.23 7.09
N GLU A 223 -28.07 0.60 7.99
CA GLU A 223 -28.78 1.79 8.49
C GLU A 223 -28.36 3.10 7.78
N CYS A 224 -27.12 3.20 7.32
CA CYS A 224 -26.53 4.46 6.85
C CYS A 224 -26.01 4.37 5.41
N GLY A 225 -25.98 3.18 4.81
CA GLY A 225 -25.46 2.96 3.46
C GLY A 225 -26.27 3.69 2.40
N LYS A 226 -25.57 4.31 1.44
CA LYS A 226 -26.14 4.98 0.28
C LYS A 226 -26.11 4.05 -0.94
N PRO A 227 -27.09 4.13 -1.87
CA PRO A 227 -27.00 3.47 -3.16
C PRO A 227 -25.74 3.94 -3.91
N LYS A 228 -25.03 3.00 -4.53
CA LYS A 228 -23.81 3.34 -5.29
C LYS A 228 -24.17 4.13 -6.56
N HIS A 229 -23.43 5.21 -6.83
CA HIS A 229 -23.68 6.02 -8.03
C HIS A 229 -23.24 5.27 -9.30
N ALA A 230 -23.94 5.55 -10.40
CA ALA A 230 -23.54 5.08 -11.71
C ALA A 230 -22.31 5.87 -12.20
N TYR A 231 -21.45 5.23 -12.97
CA TYR A 231 -20.25 5.84 -13.55
C TYR A 231 -20.05 5.42 -14.99
N GLU A 232 -19.24 6.16 -15.72
CA GLU A 232 -18.84 5.81 -17.08
C GLU A 232 -17.77 4.70 -17.02
N SER A 233 -18.13 3.52 -17.55
CA SER A 233 -17.25 2.37 -17.56
C SER A 233 -16.19 2.47 -18.65
N CYS A 234 -14.92 2.27 -18.30
CA CYS A 234 -13.80 2.14 -19.23
C CYS A 234 -13.40 0.66 -19.44
N ALA A 235 -14.35 -0.26 -19.27
CA ALA A 235 -14.09 -1.69 -19.49
C ALA A 235 -13.81 -1.98 -20.96
N VAL A 236 -12.91 -2.92 -21.20
CA VAL A 236 -12.62 -3.41 -22.56
C VAL A 236 -13.82 -4.19 -23.08
N PRO A 237 -14.43 -3.81 -24.23
CA PRO A 237 -15.53 -4.56 -24.83
C PRO A 237 -15.10 -5.99 -25.20
N GLU A 238 -15.97 -6.97 -24.97
CA GLU A 238 -15.69 -8.37 -25.35
C GLU A 238 -15.45 -8.55 -26.85
N GLU A 239 -16.18 -7.76 -27.67
CA GLU A 239 -16.02 -7.74 -29.13
C GLU A 239 -14.63 -7.28 -29.55
N LEU A 240 -14.08 -6.22 -28.90
CA LEU A 240 -12.70 -5.80 -29.15
C LEU A 240 -11.71 -6.89 -28.77
N PHE A 241 -11.90 -7.54 -27.63
CA PHE A 241 -10.99 -8.61 -27.21
C PHE A 241 -11.03 -9.81 -28.18
N ALA A 242 -12.20 -10.17 -28.72
CA ALA A 242 -12.35 -11.19 -29.74
C ALA A 242 -11.62 -10.80 -31.05
N ALA A 243 -11.84 -9.57 -31.53
CA ALA A 243 -11.19 -9.05 -32.74
C ALA A 243 -9.66 -9.02 -32.62
N ILE A 244 -9.13 -8.63 -31.44
CA ILE A 244 -7.68 -8.68 -31.18
C ILE A 244 -7.14 -10.11 -31.32
N THR A 245 -7.84 -11.10 -30.78
CA THR A 245 -7.37 -12.49 -30.82
C THR A 245 -7.46 -13.13 -32.23
N GLU A 246 -8.27 -12.59 -33.12
CA GLU A 246 -8.30 -12.98 -34.54
C GLU A 246 -7.10 -12.41 -35.30
N ILE A 247 -6.73 -11.16 -35.06
CA ILE A 247 -5.62 -10.48 -35.76
C ILE A 247 -4.26 -10.93 -35.19
N VAL A 248 -4.19 -11.12 -33.88
CA VAL A 248 -3.00 -11.56 -33.14
C VAL A 248 -3.31 -12.89 -32.46
N PRO A 249 -3.01 -14.02 -33.08
CA PRO A 249 -3.28 -15.31 -32.48
C PRO A 249 -2.46 -15.55 -31.22
N PRO A 250 -2.88 -16.43 -30.30
CA PRO A 250 -2.19 -16.68 -29.04
C PRO A 250 -0.71 -17.05 -29.16
N SER A 251 -0.33 -17.72 -30.24
CA SER A 251 1.08 -18.06 -30.55
C SER A 251 1.94 -16.82 -30.78
N GLU A 252 1.44 -15.83 -31.53
CA GLU A 252 2.14 -14.58 -31.82
C GLU A 252 2.33 -13.76 -30.53
N MET A 253 1.30 -13.70 -29.67
CA MET A 253 1.43 -13.02 -28.38
C MET A 253 2.39 -13.77 -27.44
N GLU A 254 2.39 -15.10 -27.45
CA GLU A 254 3.32 -15.92 -26.64
C GLU A 254 4.77 -15.71 -27.09
N GLU A 255 5.05 -15.68 -28.38
CA GLU A 255 6.37 -15.38 -28.93
C GLU A 255 6.83 -13.95 -28.55
N ALA A 256 5.93 -12.98 -28.61
CA ALA A 256 6.24 -11.59 -28.29
C ALA A 256 6.64 -11.40 -26.81
N VAL A 257 6.02 -12.15 -25.89
CA VAL A 257 6.31 -12.03 -24.45
C VAL A 257 7.44 -12.95 -23.98
N PHE A 258 7.82 -13.97 -24.78
CA PHE A 258 8.82 -14.97 -24.41
C PHE A 258 10.24 -14.50 -24.74
N THR A 259 10.79 -13.70 -23.84
CA THR A 259 12.19 -13.24 -23.89
C THR A 259 12.65 -12.82 -22.50
N ASP A 260 13.91 -12.99 -22.18
CA ASP A 260 14.55 -12.53 -20.94
C ASP A 260 14.90 -11.04 -20.99
N ASP A 261 15.01 -10.46 -22.18
CA ASP A 261 15.28 -9.04 -22.38
C ASP A 261 14.03 -8.19 -22.35
N LYS A 262 14.01 -7.21 -21.43
CA LYS A 262 12.87 -6.30 -21.24
C LYS A 262 12.62 -5.41 -22.45
N GLN A 263 13.68 -4.85 -23.06
CA GLN A 263 13.55 -3.90 -24.17
C GLN A 263 13.00 -4.60 -25.41
N THR A 264 13.52 -5.80 -25.71
CA THR A 264 13.01 -6.64 -26.80
C THR A 264 11.54 -6.97 -26.62
N ARG A 265 11.11 -7.30 -25.40
CA ARG A 265 9.69 -7.58 -25.12
C ARG A 265 8.80 -6.35 -25.33
N GLU A 266 9.23 -5.19 -24.85
CA GLU A 266 8.49 -3.93 -25.04
C GLU A 266 8.36 -3.56 -26.52
N GLU A 267 9.42 -3.79 -27.30
CA GLU A 267 9.39 -3.56 -28.75
C GLU A 267 8.46 -4.53 -29.49
N ASN A 268 8.50 -5.82 -29.16
CA ASN A 268 7.58 -6.80 -29.71
C ASN A 268 6.10 -6.43 -29.44
N ILE A 269 5.81 -5.97 -28.23
CA ILE A 269 4.44 -5.51 -27.87
C ILE A 269 4.06 -4.24 -28.62
N ARG A 270 5.00 -3.31 -28.85
CA ARG A 270 4.74 -2.11 -29.69
C ARG A 270 4.39 -2.49 -31.13
N VAL A 271 5.07 -3.46 -31.71
CA VAL A 271 4.78 -3.95 -33.05
C VAL A 271 3.37 -4.52 -33.13
N ILE A 272 2.98 -5.32 -32.13
CA ILE A 272 1.59 -5.85 -32.02
C ILE A 272 0.59 -4.71 -31.87
N THR A 273 0.87 -3.73 -31.01
CA THR A 273 -0.03 -2.60 -30.78
C THR A 273 -0.22 -1.78 -32.05
N ALA A 274 0.86 -1.46 -32.77
CA ALA A 274 0.80 -0.71 -34.02
C ALA A 274 -0.02 -1.46 -35.12
N LYS A 275 0.14 -2.78 -35.21
CA LYS A 275 -0.67 -3.64 -36.10
C LYS A 275 -2.18 -3.54 -35.79
N LEU A 276 -2.52 -3.50 -34.52
CA LEU A 276 -3.91 -3.38 -34.05
C LEU A 276 -4.46 -1.96 -34.24
N GLU A 277 -3.65 -0.91 -34.02
CA GLU A 277 -4.01 0.49 -34.28
C GLU A 277 -4.34 0.72 -35.76
N GLU A 278 -3.56 0.13 -36.66
CA GLU A 278 -3.83 0.18 -38.09
C GLU A 278 -5.12 -0.56 -38.46
N ALA A 279 -5.33 -1.76 -37.89
CA ALA A 279 -6.50 -2.57 -38.16
C ALA A 279 -7.82 -1.95 -37.63
N PHE A 280 -7.75 -1.13 -36.58
CA PHE A 280 -8.93 -0.49 -35.96
C PHE A 280 -8.96 1.02 -36.18
N ALA A 281 -8.23 1.54 -37.16
CA ALA A 281 -8.11 2.99 -37.41
C ALA A 281 -9.46 3.72 -37.62
N ASP A 282 -10.50 3.00 -38.04
CA ASP A 282 -11.87 3.49 -38.24
C ASP A 282 -12.77 3.38 -36.98
N LYS A 283 -12.25 2.84 -35.87
CA LYS A 283 -12.99 2.57 -34.62
C LYS A 283 -12.41 3.33 -33.43
N GLU A 284 -12.66 4.63 -33.36
CA GLU A 284 -12.12 5.51 -32.33
C GLU A 284 -12.42 5.03 -30.89
N GLU A 285 -13.63 4.49 -30.66
CA GLU A 285 -14.02 3.95 -29.35
C GLU A 285 -13.13 2.77 -28.91
N TRP A 286 -12.67 1.95 -29.86
CA TRP A 286 -11.77 0.83 -29.57
C TRP A 286 -10.34 1.29 -29.33
N LEU A 287 -9.89 2.33 -30.06
CA LEU A 287 -8.54 2.88 -29.90
C LEU A 287 -8.33 3.45 -28.50
N ASN A 288 -9.36 4.06 -27.92
CA ASN A 288 -9.28 4.65 -26.56
C ASN A 288 -8.99 3.62 -25.46
N VAL A 289 -9.36 2.35 -25.65
CA VAL A 289 -9.16 1.27 -24.67
C VAL A 289 -8.21 0.16 -25.18
N LEU A 290 -7.60 0.36 -26.36
CA LEU A 290 -6.75 -0.64 -27.01
C LEU A 290 -5.53 -1.01 -26.14
N GLY A 291 -4.89 -0.03 -25.54
CA GLY A 291 -3.73 -0.25 -24.66
C GLY A 291 -4.07 -1.18 -23.48
N GLU A 292 -5.21 -0.98 -22.84
CA GLU A 292 -5.69 -1.85 -21.75
C GLU A 292 -6.05 -3.24 -22.29
N ALA A 293 -6.67 -3.32 -23.46
CA ALA A 293 -7.02 -4.58 -24.08
C ALA A 293 -5.78 -5.45 -24.41
N VAL A 294 -4.75 -4.84 -25.00
CA VAL A 294 -3.45 -5.50 -25.26
C VAL A 294 -2.79 -5.94 -23.96
N TYR A 295 -2.80 -5.09 -22.94
CA TYR A 295 -2.26 -5.46 -21.62
C TYR A 295 -2.99 -6.65 -20.99
N GLN A 296 -4.31 -6.68 -21.05
CA GLN A 296 -5.11 -7.81 -20.57
C GLN A 296 -4.81 -9.10 -21.35
N TYR A 297 -4.63 -8.99 -22.67
CA TYR A 297 -4.26 -10.13 -23.49
C TYR A 297 -2.90 -10.68 -23.14
N GLN A 298 -1.90 -9.81 -23.05
CA GLN A 298 -0.54 -10.14 -22.58
C GLN A 298 -0.58 -10.85 -21.22
N LYS A 299 -1.32 -10.28 -20.26
CA LYS A 299 -1.49 -10.86 -18.92
C LYS A 299 -2.12 -12.24 -18.94
N LYS A 300 -3.16 -12.45 -19.75
CA LYS A 300 -3.82 -13.74 -19.93
C LYS A 300 -2.85 -14.78 -20.50
N THR A 301 -2.08 -14.40 -21.52
CA THR A 301 -1.08 -15.26 -22.18
C THR A 301 0.00 -15.68 -21.18
N VAL A 302 0.62 -14.73 -20.48
CA VAL A 302 1.67 -15.01 -19.48
C VAL A 302 1.13 -15.90 -18.35
N ARG A 303 -0.09 -15.67 -17.86
CA ARG A 303 -0.69 -16.52 -16.82
C ARG A 303 -0.92 -17.94 -17.32
N LYS A 304 -1.36 -18.12 -18.57
CA LYS A 304 -1.51 -19.45 -19.21
C LYS A 304 -0.15 -20.14 -19.28
N MET A 305 0.89 -19.48 -19.78
CA MET A 305 2.25 -20.01 -19.86
C MET A 305 2.73 -20.53 -18.49
N ILE A 306 2.56 -19.73 -17.43
CA ILE A 306 3.01 -20.12 -16.10
C ILE A 306 2.17 -21.26 -15.51
N LEU A 307 0.84 -21.16 -15.55
CA LEU A 307 -0.05 -22.08 -14.85
C LEU A 307 -0.26 -23.42 -15.59
N LYS A 308 -0.35 -23.39 -16.92
CA LYS A 308 -0.62 -24.57 -17.73
C LYS A 308 0.64 -25.16 -18.35
N ASP A 309 1.48 -24.31 -18.92
CA ASP A 309 2.63 -24.76 -19.69
C ASP A 309 3.90 -24.83 -18.83
N GLN A 310 3.81 -24.44 -17.53
CA GLN A 310 4.91 -24.41 -16.56
C GLN A 310 6.15 -23.66 -17.10
N LYS A 311 5.90 -22.60 -17.88
CA LYS A 311 6.92 -21.86 -18.62
C LYS A 311 6.88 -20.39 -18.23
N ARG A 312 7.99 -19.87 -17.75
CA ARG A 312 8.13 -18.44 -17.44
C ARG A 312 8.50 -17.65 -18.70
N PRO A 313 8.04 -16.39 -18.83
CA PRO A 313 8.34 -15.56 -20.01
C PRO A 313 9.85 -15.37 -20.28
N ASP A 314 10.68 -15.41 -19.26
CA ASP A 314 12.13 -15.28 -19.35
C ASP A 314 12.87 -16.63 -19.47
N GLY A 315 12.16 -17.72 -19.76
CA GLY A 315 12.72 -19.05 -19.97
C GLY A 315 13.22 -19.79 -18.73
N ARG A 316 13.13 -19.19 -17.54
CA ARG A 316 13.54 -19.85 -16.28
C ARG A 316 12.53 -20.94 -15.85
N ALA A 317 13.00 -21.93 -15.09
CA ALA A 317 12.13 -22.84 -14.37
C ALA A 317 11.26 -22.10 -13.34
N ILE A 318 10.16 -22.70 -12.89
CA ILE A 318 9.19 -22.06 -12.01
C ILE A 318 9.82 -21.65 -10.67
N ASP A 319 10.72 -22.44 -10.14
CA ASP A 319 11.44 -22.24 -8.87
C ASP A 319 12.82 -21.59 -9.03
N GLN A 320 13.28 -21.38 -10.25
CA GLN A 320 14.61 -20.81 -10.52
C GLN A 320 14.63 -19.30 -10.22
N ILE A 321 15.55 -18.86 -9.37
CA ILE A 321 15.84 -17.44 -9.15
C ILE A 321 16.77 -16.89 -10.24
N ARG A 322 16.75 -15.56 -10.44
CA ARG A 322 17.70 -14.89 -11.33
C ARG A 322 19.12 -14.98 -10.77
N PRO A 323 20.16 -14.93 -11.63
CA PRO A 323 21.55 -14.87 -11.16
C PRO A 323 21.75 -13.72 -10.17
N LEU A 324 22.45 -14.01 -9.08
CA LEU A 324 22.77 -13.04 -8.03
C LEU A 324 24.28 -12.76 -8.05
N ALA A 325 24.64 -11.49 -7.84
CA ALA A 325 26.01 -11.06 -7.60
C ALA A 325 26.04 -9.96 -6.55
N ALA A 326 27.11 -9.90 -5.77
CA ALA A 326 27.35 -8.84 -4.80
C ALA A 326 28.82 -8.38 -4.89
N GLU A 327 29.01 -7.07 -4.88
CA GLU A 327 30.33 -6.43 -4.90
C GLU A 327 30.37 -5.40 -3.77
N ILE A 328 31.53 -5.24 -3.15
CA ILE A 328 31.76 -4.26 -2.07
C ILE A 328 32.89 -3.30 -2.47
N ASP A 329 33.02 -2.19 -1.75
CA ASP A 329 34.08 -1.19 -1.91
C ASP A 329 34.13 -0.52 -3.29
N LEU A 330 32.97 -0.26 -3.89
CA LEU A 330 32.85 0.37 -5.21
C LEU A 330 33.16 1.87 -5.22
N ILE A 331 32.79 2.55 -4.15
CA ILE A 331 32.82 4.01 -4.07
C ILE A 331 33.89 4.44 -3.05
N PRO A 332 34.93 5.15 -3.48
CA PRO A 332 35.95 5.65 -2.55
C PRO A 332 35.39 6.78 -1.67
N ARG A 333 35.96 6.96 -0.47
CA ARG A 333 35.65 8.05 0.48
C ARG A 333 34.27 8.01 1.15
N VAL A 334 33.53 6.91 1.02
CA VAL A 334 32.35 6.60 1.81
C VAL A 334 32.72 5.61 2.92
N HIS A 335 31.88 5.48 3.96
CA HIS A 335 32.19 4.54 5.03
C HIS A 335 31.91 3.08 4.65
N GLY A 336 31.05 2.85 3.67
CA GLY A 336 30.81 1.55 3.04
C GLY A 336 30.04 1.72 1.74
N SER A 337 30.28 0.83 0.78
CA SER A 337 29.50 0.76 -0.45
C SER A 337 29.37 -0.68 -0.93
N ALA A 338 28.20 -1.02 -1.46
CA ALA A 338 27.95 -2.34 -2.05
C ALA A 338 27.05 -2.22 -3.28
N MET A 339 27.25 -3.11 -4.23
CA MET A 339 26.35 -3.32 -5.36
C MET A 339 25.77 -4.73 -5.26
N PHE A 340 24.45 -4.81 -5.27
CA PHE A 340 23.75 -6.08 -5.39
C PHE A 340 23.04 -6.16 -6.73
N THR A 341 23.30 -7.23 -7.47
CA THR A 341 22.73 -7.47 -8.80
C THR A 341 21.87 -8.73 -8.78
N ARG A 342 20.65 -8.61 -9.30
CA ARG A 342 19.74 -9.74 -9.54
C ARG A 342 19.24 -9.69 -10.99
N GLY A 343 19.87 -10.44 -11.86
CA GLY A 343 19.63 -10.34 -13.31
C GLY A 343 19.96 -8.93 -13.81
N GLN A 344 19.01 -8.22 -14.37
CA GLN A 344 19.18 -6.84 -14.86
C GLN A 344 18.91 -5.77 -13.77
N THR A 345 18.40 -6.16 -12.60
CA THR A 345 18.13 -5.21 -11.50
C THR A 345 19.37 -5.04 -10.65
N GLN A 346 19.78 -3.79 -10.43
CA GLN A 346 20.92 -3.44 -9.58
C GLN A 346 20.52 -2.46 -8.48
N ILE A 347 21.09 -2.63 -7.29
CA ILE A 347 20.95 -1.71 -6.17
C ILE A 347 22.34 -1.35 -5.66
N CYS A 348 22.66 -0.05 -5.69
CA CYS A 348 23.86 0.49 -5.07
C CYS A 348 23.52 1.02 -3.70
N THR A 349 24.09 0.44 -2.65
CA THR A 349 23.93 0.88 -1.26
C THR A 349 25.19 1.61 -0.82
N ILE A 350 25.01 2.80 -0.23
CA ILE A 350 26.09 3.63 0.32
C ILE A 350 25.81 3.87 1.79
N THR A 351 26.77 3.53 2.66
CA THR A 351 26.63 3.60 4.11
C THR A 351 27.46 4.74 4.69
N THR A 352 26.86 5.48 5.59
CA THR A 352 27.51 6.48 6.42
C THR A 352 27.34 6.12 7.89
N LEU A 353 28.41 6.20 8.66
CA LEU A 353 28.44 6.01 10.12
C LEU A 353 28.69 7.36 10.79
N ALA A 354 27.99 7.60 11.90
CA ALA A 354 28.15 8.82 12.68
C ALA A 354 27.98 8.51 14.19
N PRO A 355 28.39 9.41 15.10
CA PRO A 355 28.09 9.26 16.53
C PRO A 355 26.58 9.13 16.77
N LEU A 356 26.18 8.47 17.85
CA LEU A 356 24.76 8.29 18.23
C LEU A 356 23.98 9.61 18.34
N ALA A 357 24.65 10.72 18.64
CA ALA A 357 24.03 12.04 18.67
C ALA A 357 23.45 12.50 17.32
N GLU A 358 23.89 11.88 16.22
CA GLU A 358 23.37 12.11 14.86
C GLU A 358 22.19 11.19 14.49
N ALA A 359 21.69 10.39 15.44
CA ALA A 359 20.48 9.61 15.23
C ALA A 359 19.31 10.54 14.82
N GLN A 360 18.47 10.06 13.93
CA GLN A 360 17.31 10.83 13.47
C GLN A 360 16.35 11.06 14.63
N ARG A 361 16.01 12.32 14.90
CA ARG A 361 14.97 12.67 15.86
C ARG A 361 13.60 12.49 15.22
N LEU A 362 12.68 11.84 15.92
CA LEU A 362 11.31 11.65 15.52
C LEU A 362 10.41 12.60 16.31
N ASP A 363 9.63 13.41 15.60
CA ASP A 363 8.65 14.35 16.17
C ASP A 363 7.26 13.94 15.68
N GLY A 364 6.80 12.77 16.15
CA GLY A 364 5.55 12.13 15.78
C GLY A 364 4.51 12.12 16.90
N LEU A 365 3.45 11.36 16.69
CA LEU A 365 2.36 11.14 17.65
C LEU A 365 2.69 10.07 18.69
N ASP A 366 3.65 9.19 18.39
CA ASP A 366 4.16 8.21 19.35
C ASP A 366 5.07 8.92 20.38
N GLU A 367 4.84 8.66 21.65
CA GLU A 367 5.61 9.25 22.74
C GLU A 367 6.82 8.40 23.15
N ALA A 368 6.82 7.12 22.82
CA ALA A 368 7.91 6.19 23.14
C ALA A 368 9.03 6.27 22.11
N GLU A 369 8.71 6.39 20.83
CA GLU A 369 9.71 6.42 19.76
C GLU A 369 10.15 7.86 19.43
N THR A 370 11.23 8.31 20.06
CA THR A 370 11.75 9.68 19.91
C THR A 370 12.97 9.80 19.01
N SER A 371 13.63 8.70 18.68
CA SER A 371 14.80 8.67 17.81
C SER A 371 14.98 7.34 17.09
N LYS A 372 15.65 7.39 15.96
CA LYS A 372 15.97 6.22 15.12
C LYS A 372 17.47 6.22 14.80
N ARG A 373 18.17 5.16 15.27
CA ARG A 373 19.62 4.96 15.05
C ARG A 373 19.94 4.50 13.64
N TYR A 374 19.11 3.63 13.06
CA TYR A 374 19.25 3.15 11.70
C TYR A 374 18.28 3.86 10.77
N MET A 375 18.79 4.42 9.68
CA MET A 375 18.05 5.13 8.65
C MET A 375 18.32 4.47 7.30
N HIS A 376 17.27 3.99 6.64
CA HIS A 376 17.37 3.40 5.30
C HIS A 376 16.60 4.22 4.28
N HIS A 377 17.32 4.94 3.42
CA HIS A 377 16.75 5.80 2.40
C HIS A 377 16.82 5.12 1.02
N TYR A 378 15.69 5.01 0.35
CA TYR A 378 15.57 4.43 -0.97
C TYR A 378 15.29 5.51 -2.01
N ASN A 379 16.08 5.53 -3.08
CA ASN A 379 15.90 6.42 -4.22
C ASN A 379 15.70 5.60 -5.50
N PHE A 380 14.81 6.07 -6.38
CA PHE A 380 14.52 5.43 -7.67
C PHE A 380 14.61 6.46 -8.80
N PRO A 381 15.84 6.78 -9.29
CA PRO A 381 16.05 7.73 -10.36
C PRO A 381 15.44 7.22 -11.68
N SER A 382 15.10 8.16 -12.58
CA SER A 382 14.46 7.85 -13.87
C SER A 382 15.28 6.92 -14.75
N TYR A 383 16.61 7.03 -14.72
CA TYR A 383 17.51 6.14 -15.47
C TYR A 383 17.42 4.67 -15.04
N SER A 384 16.90 4.36 -13.85
CA SER A 384 16.70 2.98 -13.38
C SER A 384 15.74 2.17 -14.25
N VAL A 385 14.90 2.84 -15.02
CA VAL A 385 13.94 2.25 -15.97
C VAL A 385 14.07 2.79 -17.38
N GLY A 386 15.11 3.60 -17.65
CA GLY A 386 15.35 4.21 -18.98
C GLY A 386 14.36 5.32 -19.35
N GLU A 387 13.70 5.94 -18.36
CA GLU A 387 12.75 7.03 -18.58
C GLU A 387 13.41 8.40 -18.38
N THR A 388 12.83 9.43 -19.01
CA THR A 388 13.19 10.83 -18.77
C THR A 388 12.13 11.50 -17.92
N ARG A 389 12.52 11.98 -16.73
CA ARG A 389 11.64 12.78 -15.85
C ARG A 389 12.47 13.74 -15.00
N PRO A 390 11.87 14.87 -14.55
CA PRO A 390 12.56 15.77 -13.61
C PRO A 390 12.98 15.04 -12.33
N SER A 391 14.19 15.32 -11.85
CA SER A 391 14.66 14.80 -10.56
C SER A 391 13.91 15.54 -9.44
N ARG A 392 13.03 14.83 -8.76
CA ARG A 392 12.29 15.29 -7.58
C ARG A 392 12.70 14.44 -6.39
N GLY A 393 12.38 14.88 -5.18
CA GLY A 393 12.55 14.07 -3.98
C GLY A 393 11.79 12.74 -4.06
N PRO A 394 12.05 11.79 -3.13
CA PRO A 394 11.38 10.49 -3.12
C PRO A 394 9.86 10.65 -3.01
N GLY A 395 9.12 9.90 -3.81
CA GLY A 395 7.67 9.80 -3.72
C GLY A 395 7.24 8.85 -2.61
N ARG A 396 5.93 8.74 -2.38
CA ARG A 396 5.36 7.84 -1.37
C ARG A 396 5.74 6.36 -1.58
N ARG A 397 5.95 5.95 -2.84
CA ARG A 397 6.37 4.59 -3.17
C ARG A 397 7.80 4.31 -2.73
N GLU A 398 8.71 5.21 -3.00
CA GLU A 398 10.11 5.11 -2.61
C GLU A 398 10.27 5.10 -1.09
N ILE A 399 9.56 5.94 -0.37
CA ILE A 399 9.52 5.96 1.10
C ILE A 399 9.03 4.62 1.65
N GLY A 400 7.96 4.07 1.08
CA GLY A 400 7.44 2.76 1.49
C GLY A 400 8.39 1.60 1.20
N HIS A 401 9.16 1.65 0.10
CA HIS A 401 10.20 0.64 -0.20
C HIS A 401 11.36 0.74 0.80
N GLY A 402 11.83 1.95 1.10
CA GLY A 402 12.88 2.17 2.10
C GLY A 402 12.49 1.62 3.47
N ALA A 403 11.29 1.93 3.94
CA ALA A 403 10.79 1.48 5.23
C ALA A 403 10.66 -0.06 5.34
N LEU A 404 10.28 -0.75 4.25
CA LEU A 404 10.25 -2.23 4.24
C LEU A 404 11.65 -2.83 4.31
N ALA A 405 12.62 -2.25 3.59
CA ALA A 405 14.01 -2.69 3.65
C ALA A 405 14.62 -2.41 5.03
N GLU A 406 14.35 -1.25 5.61
CA GLU A 406 14.77 -0.88 6.97
C GLU A 406 14.26 -1.89 8.00
N ARG A 407 12.97 -2.16 7.99
CA ARG A 407 12.33 -3.13 8.91
C ARG A 407 12.91 -4.54 8.79
N ALA A 408 13.24 -4.97 7.57
CA ALA A 408 13.86 -6.27 7.34
C ALA A 408 15.30 -6.38 7.86
N LEU A 409 16.03 -5.26 7.94
CA LEU A 409 17.42 -5.24 8.38
C LEU A 409 17.59 -4.99 9.88
N ILE A 410 16.68 -4.28 10.53
CA ILE A 410 16.77 -3.95 11.96
C ILE A 410 17.09 -5.16 12.85
N PRO A 411 16.42 -6.33 12.70
CA PRO A 411 16.68 -7.49 13.57
C PRO A 411 18.09 -8.09 13.45
N VAL A 412 18.79 -7.85 12.34
CA VAL A 412 20.12 -8.41 12.06
C VAL A 412 21.26 -7.40 12.20
N LEU A 413 20.94 -6.15 12.57
CA LEU A 413 21.95 -5.14 12.84
C LEU A 413 22.63 -5.40 14.19
N PRO A 414 23.95 -5.12 14.32
CA PRO A 414 24.62 -5.20 15.60
C PRO A 414 23.96 -4.22 16.59
N ASN A 415 23.85 -4.66 17.85
CA ASN A 415 23.26 -3.82 18.90
C ASN A 415 24.13 -2.60 19.23
N GLU A 416 23.56 -1.64 19.95
CA GLU A 416 24.23 -0.37 20.24
C GLU A 416 25.47 -0.54 21.12
N ALA A 417 25.49 -1.53 22.02
CA ALA A 417 26.63 -1.80 22.87
C ALA A 417 27.84 -2.34 22.11
N GLU A 418 27.58 -3.14 21.06
CA GLU A 418 28.62 -3.69 20.18
C GLU A 418 29.04 -2.73 19.07
N PHE A 419 28.13 -1.91 18.60
CA PHE A 419 28.36 -1.00 17.48
C PHE A 419 27.70 0.36 17.74
N PRO A 420 28.34 1.26 18.52
CA PRO A 420 27.77 2.51 19.02
C PRO A 420 27.77 3.64 17.96
N TYR A 421 27.14 3.38 16.81
CA TYR A 421 27.03 4.35 15.73
C TYR A 421 25.58 4.52 15.28
N ALA A 422 25.23 5.73 14.89
CA ALA A 422 24.10 5.96 13.99
C ALA A 422 24.52 5.50 12.59
N ILE A 423 23.61 4.79 11.91
CA ILE A 423 23.86 4.17 10.61
C ILE A 423 22.86 4.74 9.61
N ARG A 424 23.34 5.27 8.49
CA ARG A 424 22.51 5.70 7.37
C ARG A 424 22.92 4.98 6.09
N THR A 425 21.97 4.30 5.46
CA THR A 425 22.13 3.65 4.17
C THR A 425 21.21 4.24 3.12
#